data_705b57f750eeccc2a73978fb6feb25a7
#
_entry.id   705b57f750eeccc2a73978fb6feb25a7
#
_cell.length_a   1.000
_cell.length_b   1.000
_cell.length_c   1.000
_cell.angle_alpha   90.00
_cell.angle_beta   90.00
_cell.angle_gamma   90.00
#
_symmetry.space_group_name_H-M   'P 1'
#
loop_
_entity.id
_entity.type
_entity.pdbx_description
1 polymer ?
#
loop_
_entity_poly.entity_id
_entity_poly.type
_entity_poly.pdbx_seq_one_letter_code
_entity_poly.pdbx_strand_id
1 'polypeptide(L)'
;MSADYSRDLIGYAENPPHPQWPSDARIALSFVLNYEEGGERCVLHGDNESEAFLSEMVSAQPLQGVRNMSMESLYEYGSRAGVWRLLKLFRKHDIPLTIFAVAMAAQRHPDVIKAMVADGHEICSHGYRWIDYQYMDEEQEREHMLEAIRILTDITGERPLGWYTGRTGPNTRRLVREEGGFLYDSDTYDDDLPYWDPESTPDKPHLVIPYTLDTNDMRFTQVQGFNTGDDFYTYLKDAFDVLYAEGCEGAPKMLSIGMHCRLLGRPARLAALQRFIEYVKGHEQVWFARRVDIARHWHSTHPLTQERSQ
;
A
#
# COMPACT_ATOMS: atom_id res chain seq x y z
N MET A 1 33.29 6.61 -10.43
CA MET A 1 31.87 6.26 -10.70
C MET A 1 31.31 7.40 -11.52
N SER A 2 30.60 7.13 -12.61
CA SER A 2 30.09 8.19 -13.50
C SER A 2 29.05 9.02 -12.74
N ALA A 3 29.13 10.33 -12.81
CA ALA A 3 28.26 11.29 -12.11
C ALA A 3 26.79 11.29 -12.58
N ASP A 4 26.40 10.34 -13.43
CA ASP A 4 25.08 10.32 -14.10
C ASP A 4 24.17 9.13 -13.71
N TYR A 5 24.54 8.30 -12.73
CA TYR A 5 23.71 7.17 -12.34
C TYR A 5 22.88 7.52 -11.11
N SER A 6 21.60 7.81 -11.31
CA SER A 6 20.68 8.33 -10.30
C SER A 6 20.06 7.28 -9.37
N ARG A 7 20.33 5.97 -9.60
CA ARG A 7 19.77 4.90 -8.74
C ARG A 7 20.68 4.63 -7.56
N ASP A 8 20.09 4.53 -6.36
CA ASP A 8 20.77 3.98 -5.19
C ASP A 8 20.62 2.44 -5.20
N LEU A 9 21.77 1.75 -5.30
CA LEU A 9 21.85 0.28 -5.22
C LEU A 9 22.55 -0.18 -3.93
N ILE A 10 22.81 0.73 -3.00
CA ILE A 10 23.54 0.47 -1.77
C ILE A 10 22.59 0.43 -0.57
N GLY A 11 21.67 1.39 -0.44
CA GLY A 11 20.74 1.48 0.68
C GLY A 11 21.46 1.43 2.03
N TYR A 12 20.96 0.60 2.94
CA TYR A 12 21.60 0.36 4.24
C TYR A 12 22.76 -0.65 4.19
N ALA A 13 23.02 -1.27 3.05
CA ALA A 13 24.01 -2.34 2.86
C ALA A 13 23.86 -3.47 3.90
N GLU A 14 24.98 -3.97 4.45
CA GLU A 14 24.98 -5.06 5.45
C GLU A 14 24.66 -4.61 6.89
N ASN A 15 24.55 -3.30 7.13
CA ASN A 15 24.38 -2.72 8.47
C ASN A 15 23.12 -1.83 8.56
N PRO A 16 21.91 -2.38 8.39
CA PRO A 16 20.68 -1.60 8.54
C PRO A 16 20.54 -1.07 9.98
N PRO A 17 19.93 0.11 10.17
CA PRO A 17 19.69 0.63 11.51
C PRO A 17 18.71 -0.27 12.26
N HIS A 18 18.90 -0.41 13.58
CA HIS A 18 17.92 -1.08 14.44
C HIS A 18 16.68 -0.17 14.57
N PRO A 19 15.49 -0.60 14.13
CA PRO A 19 14.32 0.28 14.05
C PRO A 19 13.70 0.63 15.41
N GLN A 20 14.07 -0.05 16.49
CA GLN A 20 13.58 0.18 17.86
C GLN A 20 12.05 0.14 17.95
N TRP A 21 11.43 -0.86 17.29
CA TRP A 21 9.98 -0.98 17.28
C TRP A 21 9.35 -0.94 18.67
N PRO A 22 8.13 -0.39 18.83
CA PRO A 22 7.45 -0.32 20.12
C PRO A 22 7.36 -1.68 20.83
N SER A 23 7.53 -1.68 22.17
CA SER A 23 7.50 -2.89 23.00
C SER A 23 8.53 -3.95 22.62
N ASP A 24 9.68 -3.54 22.12
CA ASP A 24 10.76 -4.41 21.64
C ASP A 24 10.27 -5.45 20.61
N ALA A 25 9.36 -5.01 19.73
CA ALA A 25 8.82 -5.90 18.71
C ALA A 25 9.91 -6.37 17.74
N ARG A 26 9.86 -7.66 17.43
CA ARG A 26 10.78 -8.34 16.51
C ARG A 26 10.44 -8.10 15.04
N ILE A 27 9.20 -7.72 14.78
CA ILE A 27 8.72 -7.41 13.45
C ILE A 27 7.59 -6.38 13.53
N ALA A 28 7.57 -5.42 12.61
CA ALA A 28 6.41 -4.57 12.36
C ALA A 28 5.61 -5.16 11.20
N LEU A 29 4.40 -5.64 11.46
CA LEU A 29 3.53 -6.25 10.47
C LEU A 29 2.42 -5.28 10.07
N SER A 30 2.42 -4.87 8.78
CA SER A 30 1.46 -3.93 8.23
C SER A 30 0.55 -4.61 7.20
N PHE A 31 -0.75 -4.66 7.49
CA PHE A 31 -1.76 -5.09 6.53
C PHE A 31 -2.28 -3.89 5.75
N VAL A 32 -2.17 -3.95 4.43
CA VAL A 32 -2.55 -2.86 3.52
C VAL A 32 -3.69 -3.33 2.63
N LEU A 33 -4.83 -2.65 2.71
CA LEU A 33 -5.98 -2.92 1.86
C LEU A 33 -6.10 -1.85 0.78
N ASN A 34 -5.93 -2.25 -0.47
CA ASN A 34 -6.16 -1.40 -1.63
C ASN A 34 -7.67 -1.34 -1.92
N TYR A 35 -8.25 -0.14 -1.84
CA TYR A 35 -9.63 0.15 -2.19
C TYR A 35 -9.65 0.95 -3.49
N GLU A 36 -9.85 0.26 -4.61
CA GLU A 36 -9.67 0.80 -5.96
C GLU A 36 -10.96 0.77 -6.79
N GLU A 37 -11.96 0.04 -6.34
CA GLU A 37 -13.19 -0.30 -7.04
C GLU A 37 -14.02 0.93 -7.43
N GLY A 38 -14.04 1.25 -8.71
CA GLY A 38 -14.66 2.46 -9.28
C GLY A 38 -13.65 3.56 -9.63
N GLY A 39 -12.35 3.36 -9.37
CA GLY A 39 -11.26 4.24 -9.79
C GLY A 39 -10.45 3.73 -10.98
N GLU A 40 -10.70 2.48 -11.42
CA GLU A 40 -10.06 1.81 -12.55
C GLU A 40 -10.38 2.48 -13.90
N ARG A 41 -9.66 2.09 -14.95
CA ARG A 41 -9.96 2.55 -16.32
C ARG A 41 -11.33 2.08 -16.78
N CYS A 42 -12.16 3.03 -17.22
CA CYS A 42 -13.48 2.76 -17.76
C CYS A 42 -13.93 3.90 -18.68
N VAL A 43 -14.56 3.56 -19.79
CA VAL A 43 -15.10 4.57 -20.71
C VAL A 43 -16.14 5.50 -20.06
N LEU A 44 -16.77 5.07 -18.97
CA LEU A 44 -17.66 5.93 -18.16
C LEU A 44 -16.90 7.05 -17.43
N HIS A 45 -15.59 6.95 -17.33
CA HIS A 45 -14.70 7.95 -16.73
C HIS A 45 -14.02 8.83 -17.78
N GLY A 46 -14.35 8.64 -19.06
CA GLY A 46 -13.72 9.33 -20.20
C GLY A 46 -12.46 8.63 -20.72
N ASP A 47 -12.14 7.43 -20.24
CA ASP A 47 -11.00 6.67 -20.74
C ASP A 47 -11.28 6.08 -22.13
N ASN A 48 -10.24 5.94 -22.95
CA ASN A 48 -10.34 5.39 -24.28
C ASN A 48 -10.53 3.85 -24.30
N GLU A 49 -10.34 3.21 -23.15
CA GLU A 49 -10.34 1.75 -23.03
C GLU A 49 -10.85 1.29 -21.65
N SER A 50 -11.23 0.01 -21.55
CA SER A 50 -11.57 -0.64 -20.31
C SER A 50 -10.32 -1.09 -19.55
N GLU A 51 -10.44 -1.31 -18.22
CA GLU A 51 -9.39 -1.96 -17.43
C GLU A 51 -9.18 -3.41 -17.89
N ALA A 52 -7.94 -3.88 -17.80
CA ALA A 52 -7.54 -5.25 -18.06
C ALA A 52 -6.61 -5.83 -16.99
N PHE A 53 -6.11 -4.98 -16.10
CA PHE A 53 -5.08 -5.35 -15.12
C PHE A 53 -5.68 -5.83 -13.79
N LEU A 54 -4.95 -6.67 -13.12
CA LEU A 54 -5.19 -7.12 -11.73
C LEU A 54 -6.60 -7.69 -11.51
N SER A 55 -6.96 -8.66 -12.34
CA SER A 55 -8.22 -9.38 -12.26
C SER A 55 -8.03 -10.88 -12.52
N GLU A 56 -9.05 -11.67 -12.21
CA GLU A 56 -9.10 -13.12 -12.47
C GLU A 56 -9.26 -13.46 -13.98
N MET A 57 -9.46 -12.46 -14.83
CA MET A 57 -9.43 -12.60 -16.28
C MET A 57 -7.98 -12.52 -16.77
N VAL A 58 -7.22 -13.57 -16.51
CA VAL A 58 -5.79 -13.63 -16.85
C VAL A 58 -5.57 -13.36 -18.34
N SER A 59 -4.60 -12.48 -18.65
CA SER A 59 -4.29 -12.04 -20.02
C SER A 59 -5.43 -11.31 -20.75
N ALA A 60 -6.41 -10.77 -20.01
CA ALA A 60 -7.40 -9.88 -20.61
C ALA A 60 -6.72 -8.72 -21.34
N GLN A 61 -7.29 -8.33 -22.49
CA GLN A 61 -6.84 -7.14 -23.21
C GLN A 61 -7.84 -6.00 -22.97
N PRO A 62 -7.38 -4.75 -22.89
CA PRO A 62 -8.27 -3.60 -22.82
C PRO A 62 -9.20 -3.55 -24.06
N LEU A 63 -10.48 -3.32 -23.83
CA LEU A 63 -11.45 -3.13 -24.92
C LEU A 63 -11.51 -1.65 -25.27
N GLN A 64 -11.22 -1.33 -26.53
CA GLN A 64 -11.15 0.06 -27.01
C GLN A 64 -12.54 0.65 -27.22
N GLY A 65 -12.82 1.80 -26.61
CA GLY A 65 -14.04 2.59 -26.79
C GLY A 65 -15.32 1.96 -26.26
N VAL A 66 -15.24 0.82 -25.56
CA VAL A 66 -16.41 0.12 -25.03
C VAL A 66 -16.19 -0.35 -23.58
N ARG A 67 -17.30 -0.56 -22.87
CA ARG A 67 -17.28 -1.12 -21.53
C ARG A 67 -16.93 -2.62 -21.54
N ASN A 68 -16.22 -3.07 -20.52
CA ASN A 68 -16.04 -4.50 -20.25
C ASN A 68 -16.89 -4.88 -19.03
N MET A 69 -18.13 -5.37 -19.29
CA MET A 69 -19.10 -5.67 -18.24
C MET A 69 -18.63 -6.75 -17.27
N SER A 70 -17.85 -7.73 -17.76
CA SER A 70 -17.28 -8.78 -16.91
C SER A 70 -16.20 -8.21 -15.98
N MET A 71 -15.32 -7.35 -16.50
CA MET A 71 -14.29 -6.68 -15.70
C MET A 71 -14.92 -5.77 -14.65
N GLU A 72 -15.88 -4.92 -15.04
CA GLU A 72 -16.59 -4.05 -14.12
C GLU A 72 -17.25 -4.85 -12.98
N SER A 73 -17.87 -5.99 -13.29
CA SER A 73 -18.51 -6.84 -12.27
C SER A 73 -17.51 -7.47 -11.29
N LEU A 74 -16.26 -7.73 -11.70
CA LEU A 74 -15.21 -8.18 -10.78
C LEU A 74 -14.82 -7.07 -9.79
N TYR A 75 -14.68 -5.85 -10.27
CA TYR A 75 -14.44 -4.68 -9.39
C TYR A 75 -15.64 -4.42 -8.48
N GLU A 76 -16.87 -4.43 -9.01
CA GLU A 76 -18.08 -4.29 -8.20
C GLU A 76 -18.15 -5.31 -7.06
N TYR A 77 -17.71 -6.56 -7.27
CA TYR A 77 -17.67 -7.55 -6.20
C TYR A 77 -16.80 -7.09 -5.03
N GLY A 78 -15.66 -6.45 -5.30
CA GLY A 78 -14.78 -5.91 -4.27
C GLY A 78 -15.51 -4.91 -3.37
N SER A 79 -16.18 -3.92 -3.98
CA SER A 79 -16.92 -2.89 -3.26
C SER A 79 -18.21 -3.41 -2.60
N ARG A 80 -18.93 -4.34 -3.24
CA ARG A 80 -20.25 -4.82 -2.76
C ARG A 80 -20.16 -5.91 -1.70
N ALA A 81 -19.12 -6.77 -1.76
CA ALA A 81 -19.02 -7.95 -0.90
C ALA A 81 -17.65 -8.14 -0.27
N GLY A 82 -16.57 -8.00 -1.07
CA GLY A 82 -15.21 -8.31 -0.64
C GLY A 82 -14.73 -7.46 0.51
N VAL A 83 -14.89 -6.15 0.39
CA VAL A 83 -14.46 -5.18 1.41
C VAL A 83 -15.11 -5.45 2.77
N TRP A 84 -16.41 -5.69 2.81
CA TRP A 84 -17.14 -5.92 4.06
C TRP A 84 -16.71 -7.20 4.77
N ARG A 85 -16.35 -8.22 3.98
CA ARG A 85 -15.83 -9.48 4.52
C ARG A 85 -14.44 -9.30 5.12
N LEU A 86 -13.57 -8.53 4.48
CA LEU A 86 -12.25 -8.18 4.99
C LEU A 86 -12.36 -7.34 6.27
N LEU A 87 -13.12 -6.24 6.26
CA LEU A 87 -13.31 -5.41 7.45
C LEU A 87 -13.83 -6.22 8.64
N LYS A 88 -14.80 -7.13 8.40
CA LYS A 88 -15.30 -8.02 9.46
C LYS A 88 -14.20 -8.92 10.04
N LEU A 89 -13.30 -9.44 9.20
CA LEU A 89 -12.17 -10.28 9.64
C LEU A 89 -11.22 -9.47 10.53
N PHE A 90 -10.79 -8.30 10.08
CA PHE A 90 -9.85 -7.46 10.82
C PHE A 90 -10.43 -6.92 12.13
N ARG A 91 -11.71 -6.53 12.13
CA ARG A 91 -12.44 -6.15 13.35
C ARG A 91 -12.50 -7.31 14.35
N LYS A 92 -12.76 -8.56 13.88
CA LYS A 92 -12.79 -9.75 14.75
C LYS A 92 -11.44 -9.99 15.46
N HIS A 93 -10.34 -9.67 14.81
CA HIS A 93 -8.99 -9.89 15.34
C HIS A 93 -8.38 -8.67 16.02
N ASP A 94 -9.07 -7.51 15.98
CA ASP A 94 -8.59 -6.22 16.51
C ASP A 94 -7.24 -5.81 15.91
N ILE A 95 -7.13 -5.91 14.59
CA ILE A 95 -5.92 -5.56 13.84
C ILE A 95 -6.21 -4.32 12.98
N PRO A 96 -5.42 -3.24 13.13
CA PRO A 96 -5.57 -2.05 12.32
C PRO A 96 -5.06 -2.28 10.88
N LEU A 97 -5.65 -1.53 9.94
CA LEU A 97 -5.26 -1.54 8.53
C LEU A 97 -4.73 -0.17 8.13
N THR A 98 -3.85 -0.15 7.13
CA THR A 98 -3.70 0.98 6.23
C THR A 98 -4.54 0.73 4.99
N ILE A 99 -5.42 1.67 4.65
CA ILE A 99 -6.25 1.61 3.46
C ILE A 99 -5.62 2.51 2.40
N PHE A 100 -5.11 1.93 1.33
CA PHE A 100 -4.75 2.67 0.13
C PHE A 100 -6.04 2.95 -0.64
N ALA A 101 -6.57 4.16 -0.47
CA ALA A 101 -7.87 4.56 -1.01
C ALA A 101 -7.71 5.41 -2.27
N VAL A 102 -8.15 4.87 -3.41
CA VAL A 102 -8.32 5.66 -4.63
C VAL A 102 -9.46 6.66 -4.41
N ALA A 103 -9.18 7.95 -4.54
CA ALA A 103 -10.13 9.00 -4.14
C ALA A 103 -11.44 8.95 -4.96
N MET A 104 -11.39 8.63 -6.25
CA MET A 104 -12.58 8.44 -7.08
C MET A 104 -13.42 7.24 -6.60
N ALA A 105 -12.80 6.15 -6.17
CA ALA A 105 -13.50 5.00 -5.57
C ALA A 105 -14.15 5.39 -4.24
N ALA A 106 -13.42 6.11 -3.40
CA ALA A 106 -13.94 6.65 -2.13
C ALA A 106 -15.14 7.59 -2.34
N GLN A 107 -15.09 8.47 -3.33
CA GLN A 107 -16.18 9.39 -3.68
C GLN A 107 -17.46 8.65 -4.10
N ARG A 108 -17.32 7.50 -4.79
CA ARG A 108 -18.45 6.68 -5.25
C ARG A 108 -19.09 5.85 -4.15
N HIS A 109 -18.33 5.49 -3.13
CA HIS A 109 -18.81 4.71 -2.00
C HIS A 109 -18.27 5.28 -0.66
N PRO A 110 -18.67 6.51 -0.28
CA PRO A 110 -18.16 7.18 0.91
C PRO A 110 -18.48 6.43 2.21
N ASP A 111 -19.56 5.65 2.25
CA ASP A 111 -19.96 4.94 3.47
C ASP A 111 -18.98 3.82 3.86
N VAL A 112 -18.32 3.19 2.88
CA VAL A 112 -17.29 2.19 3.19
C VAL A 112 -16.04 2.87 3.79
N ILE A 113 -15.65 4.03 3.29
CA ILE A 113 -14.53 4.81 3.84
C ILE A 113 -14.82 5.26 5.28
N LYS A 114 -16.06 5.74 5.53
CA LYS A 114 -16.48 6.10 6.90
C LYS A 114 -16.47 4.89 7.85
N ALA A 115 -16.86 3.70 7.36
CA ALA A 115 -16.77 2.48 8.15
C ALA A 115 -15.32 2.11 8.47
N MET A 116 -14.40 2.27 7.52
CA MET A 116 -12.96 2.05 7.74
C MET A 116 -12.39 3.01 8.79
N VAL A 117 -12.76 4.30 8.73
CA VAL A 117 -12.37 5.30 9.74
C VAL A 117 -12.93 4.96 11.10
N ALA A 118 -14.21 4.55 11.18
CA ALA A 118 -14.86 4.17 12.43
C ALA A 118 -14.22 2.93 13.09
N ASP A 119 -13.65 2.04 12.29
CA ASP A 119 -12.87 0.88 12.76
C ASP A 119 -11.41 1.25 13.17
N GLY A 120 -11.01 2.53 13.08
CA GLY A 120 -9.67 2.99 13.46
C GLY A 120 -8.58 2.74 12.41
N HIS A 121 -8.97 2.42 11.18
CA HIS A 121 -8.02 2.22 10.08
C HIS A 121 -7.46 3.56 9.58
N GLU A 122 -6.23 3.55 9.08
CA GLU A 122 -5.64 4.69 8.38
C GLU A 122 -6.20 4.78 6.97
N ILE A 123 -6.55 5.99 6.53
CA ILE A 123 -6.82 6.29 5.11
C ILE A 123 -5.59 6.98 4.52
N CYS A 124 -4.86 6.25 3.70
CA CYS A 124 -3.73 6.71 2.91
C CYS A 124 -4.20 6.99 1.48
N SER A 125 -3.74 8.07 0.86
CA SER A 125 -4.11 8.38 -0.51
C SER A 125 -3.51 7.37 -1.49
N HIS A 126 -4.36 6.79 -2.35
CA HIS A 126 -3.94 5.99 -3.51
C HIS A 126 -4.12 6.78 -4.83
N GLY A 127 -3.87 8.09 -4.77
CA GLY A 127 -4.10 9.00 -5.87
C GLY A 127 -5.59 9.25 -6.15
N TYR A 128 -5.87 10.04 -7.20
CA TYR A 128 -7.23 10.32 -7.62
C TYR A 128 -7.87 9.15 -8.36
N ARG A 129 -7.11 8.57 -9.31
CA ARG A 129 -7.53 7.47 -10.16
C ARG A 129 -6.52 6.33 -10.11
N TRP A 130 -6.98 5.11 -10.35
CA TRP A 130 -6.10 3.94 -10.48
C TRP A 130 -5.66 3.77 -11.94
N ILE A 131 -4.82 4.66 -12.41
CA ILE A 131 -4.29 4.73 -13.77
C ILE A 131 -2.77 4.89 -13.74
N ASP A 132 -2.14 4.73 -14.89
CA ASP A 132 -0.69 4.91 -15.07
C ASP A 132 -0.34 6.40 -15.15
N TYR A 133 0.58 6.84 -14.30
CA TYR A 133 1.07 8.22 -14.25
C TYR A 133 2.37 8.43 -15.03
N GLN A 134 2.96 7.36 -15.60
CA GLN A 134 4.27 7.40 -16.26
C GLN A 134 4.37 8.44 -17.39
N TYR A 135 3.28 8.66 -18.09
CA TYR A 135 3.24 9.58 -19.24
C TYR A 135 2.32 10.79 -19.03
N MET A 136 1.83 10.97 -17.81
CA MET A 136 0.99 12.11 -17.46
C MET A 136 1.86 13.38 -17.36
N ASP A 137 1.36 14.51 -17.85
CA ASP A 137 2.05 15.78 -17.63
C ASP A 137 1.98 16.20 -16.14
N GLU A 138 2.97 16.99 -15.72
CA GLU A 138 3.14 17.36 -14.33
C GLU A 138 1.96 18.14 -13.76
N GLU A 139 1.36 19.03 -14.54
CA GLU A 139 0.23 19.86 -14.09
C GLU A 139 -0.98 18.98 -13.81
N GLN A 140 -1.31 18.06 -14.70
CA GLN A 140 -2.40 17.11 -14.53
C GLN A 140 -2.15 16.15 -13.35
N GLU A 141 -0.91 15.66 -13.17
CA GLU A 141 -0.56 14.82 -12.02
C GLU A 141 -0.72 15.58 -10.70
N ARG A 142 -0.31 16.84 -10.66
CA ARG A 142 -0.51 17.73 -9.50
C ARG A 142 -1.99 17.98 -9.21
N GLU A 143 -2.80 18.23 -10.23
CA GLU A 143 -4.26 18.37 -10.08
C GLU A 143 -4.89 17.12 -9.51
N HIS A 144 -4.52 15.94 -10.02
CA HIS A 144 -4.99 14.65 -9.49
C HIS A 144 -4.59 14.45 -8.01
N MET A 145 -3.38 14.83 -7.62
CA MET A 145 -2.94 14.75 -6.24
C MET A 145 -3.77 15.65 -5.32
N LEU A 146 -3.96 16.92 -5.70
CA LEU A 146 -4.74 17.88 -4.91
C LEU A 146 -6.22 17.48 -4.82
N GLU A 147 -6.80 16.97 -5.90
CA GLU A 147 -8.19 16.48 -5.90
C GLU A 147 -8.34 15.24 -5.02
N ALA A 148 -7.35 14.33 -5.01
CA ALA A 148 -7.36 13.18 -4.11
C ALA A 148 -7.35 13.63 -2.63
N ILE A 149 -6.49 14.57 -2.28
CA ILE A 149 -6.43 15.14 -0.92
C ILE A 149 -7.79 15.74 -0.54
N ARG A 150 -8.36 16.58 -1.42
CA ARG A 150 -9.65 17.23 -1.18
C ARG A 150 -10.76 16.21 -0.93
N ILE A 151 -10.94 15.24 -1.83
CA ILE A 151 -12.01 14.24 -1.73
C ILE A 151 -11.87 13.41 -0.44
N LEU A 152 -10.67 12.89 -0.16
CA LEU A 152 -10.47 12.07 1.03
C LEU A 152 -10.68 12.88 2.30
N THR A 153 -10.23 14.15 2.34
CA THR A 153 -10.47 15.05 3.47
C THR A 153 -11.95 15.33 3.67
N ASP A 154 -12.69 15.60 2.60
CA ASP A 154 -14.14 15.86 2.67
C ASP A 154 -14.93 14.65 3.23
N ILE A 155 -14.50 13.43 2.92
CA ILE A 155 -15.18 12.20 3.37
C ILE A 155 -14.82 11.84 4.80
N THR A 156 -13.54 11.97 5.18
CA THR A 156 -13.02 11.49 6.47
C THR A 156 -12.97 12.55 7.56
N GLY A 157 -12.99 13.83 7.20
CA GLY A 157 -12.76 14.96 8.10
C GLY A 157 -11.28 15.26 8.38
N GLU A 158 -10.36 14.43 7.89
CA GLU A 158 -8.92 14.59 8.08
C GLU A 158 -8.18 14.36 6.76
N ARG A 159 -7.09 15.11 6.52
CA ARG A 159 -6.27 14.89 5.32
C ARG A 159 -5.51 13.56 5.42
N PRO A 160 -5.29 12.86 4.29
CA PRO A 160 -4.41 11.70 4.28
C PRO A 160 -2.96 12.12 4.61
N LEU A 161 -2.30 11.34 5.46
CA LEU A 161 -0.90 11.56 5.85
C LEU A 161 0.09 10.68 5.10
N GLY A 162 -0.38 9.71 4.34
CA GLY A 162 0.42 8.83 3.50
C GLY A 162 0.01 8.91 2.04
N TRP A 163 0.95 8.58 1.16
CA TRP A 163 0.78 8.54 -0.28
C TRP A 163 1.25 7.21 -0.88
N TYR A 164 0.52 6.71 -1.85
CA TYR A 164 0.89 5.60 -2.72
C TYR A 164 0.09 5.69 -4.02
N THR A 165 0.71 5.44 -5.18
CA THR A 165 0.00 5.30 -6.45
C THR A 165 0.16 3.91 -7.06
N GLY A 166 1.28 3.24 -6.82
CA GLY A 166 1.62 1.95 -7.39
C GLY A 166 1.92 1.96 -8.89
N ARG A 167 1.64 3.08 -9.58
CA ARG A 167 1.87 3.31 -11.01
C ARG A 167 2.48 4.70 -11.21
N THR A 168 3.58 4.96 -10.49
CA THR A 168 4.24 6.25 -10.39
C THR A 168 4.79 6.73 -11.73
N GLY A 169 4.78 8.05 -11.91
CA GLY A 169 5.50 8.76 -12.94
C GLY A 169 6.85 9.31 -12.45
N PRO A 170 7.64 9.90 -13.35
CA PRO A 170 8.92 10.52 -12.98
C PRO A 170 8.77 11.75 -12.06
N ASN A 171 7.60 12.34 -11.98
CA ASN A 171 7.33 13.53 -11.16
C ASN A 171 6.73 13.18 -9.79
N THR A 172 6.13 12.01 -9.62
CA THR A 172 5.26 11.66 -8.49
C THR A 172 5.92 11.95 -7.14
N ARG A 173 7.08 11.37 -6.82
CA ARG A 173 7.71 11.58 -5.50
C ARG A 173 8.09 13.04 -5.25
N ARG A 174 8.61 13.72 -6.27
CA ARG A 174 8.92 15.16 -6.16
C ARG A 174 7.68 15.96 -5.84
N LEU A 175 6.56 15.73 -6.54
CA LEU A 175 5.29 16.42 -6.29
C LEU A 175 4.76 16.17 -4.88
N VAL A 176 4.80 14.92 -4.40
CA VAL A 176 4.38 14.54 -3.05
C VAL A 176 5.22 15.25 -1.99
N ARG A 177 6.55 15.27 -2.16
CA ARG A 177 7.47 16.00 -1.27
C ARG A 177 7.25 17.51 -1.30
N GLU A 178 7.05 18.10 -2.47
CA GLU A 178 6.81 19.55 -2.64
C GLU A 178 5.49 19.99 -1.99
N GLU A 179 4.44 19.18 -2.06
CA GLU A 179 3.15 19.44 -1.43
C GLU A 179 3.31 19.53 0.10
N GLY A 180 4.15 18.68 0.69
CA GLY A 180 4.69 18.88 2.03
C GLY A 180 3.77 18.51 3.19
N GLY A 181 2.56 18.01 2.94
CA GLY A 181 1.62 17.60 3.98
C GLY A 181 1.57 16.10 4.24
N PHE A 182 2.31 15.30 3.47
CA PHE A 182 2.44 13.88 3.69
C PHE A 182 3.61 13.56 4.62
N LEU A 183 3.40 12.65 5.56
CA LEU A 183 4.47 12.15 6.44
C LEU A 183 5.35 11.13 5.73
N TYR A 184 4.79 10.41 4.74
CA TYR A 184 5.49 9.36 4.00
C TYR A 184 4.86 9.11 2.62
N ASP A 185 5.64 8.52 1.73
CA ASP A 185 5.15 7.78 0.57
C ASP A 185 5.54 6.30 0.65
N SER A 186 4.87 5.47 -0.16
CA SER A 186 5.10 4.03 -0.24
C SER A 186 5.38 3.54 -1.67
N ASP A 187 5.71 4.45 -2.59
CA ASP A 187 5.89 4.15 -4.01
C ASP A 187 7.29 3.60 -4.32
N THR A 188 7.70 2.58 -3.55
CA THR A 188 8.94 1.83 -3.78
C THR A 188 8.85 0.42 -3.20
N TYR A 189 9.74 -0.49 -3.63
CA TYR A 189 9.76 -1.92 -3.27
C TYR A 189 11.19 -2.39 -3.00
N ASP A 190 12.06 -1.52 -2.49
CA ASP A 190 13.51 -1.65 -2.53
C ASP A 190 14.17 -1.86 -1.18
N ASP A 191 13.42 -1.88 -0.06
CA ASP A 191 13.95 -2.12 1.28
C ASP A 191 12.92 -2.74 2.24
N ASP A 192 13.38 -3.35 3.33
CA ASP A 192 12.58 -3.92 4.42
C ASP A 192 12.42 -2.96 5.61
N LEU A 193 12.99 -1.76 5.51
CA LEU A 193 12.90 -0.69 6.51
C LEU A 193 12.57 0.65 5.87
N PRO A 194 11.94 1.59 6.61
CA PRO A 194 11.79 2.95 6.14
C PRO A 194 13.14 3.64 5.96
N TYR A 195 13.20 4.59 5.04
CA TYR A 195 14.38 5.44 4.85
C TYR A 195 13.98 6.85 4.43
N TRP A 196 14.86 7.82 4.67
CA TRP A 196 14.66 9.19 4.23
C TRP A 196 14.95 9.33 2.73
N ASP A 197 14.04 9.97 2.02
CA ASP A 197 14.27 10.34 0.61
C ASP A 197 15.62 11.09 0.49
N PRO A 198 16.51 10.70 -0.43
CA PRO A 198 17.83 11.35 -0.57
C PRO A 198 17.78 12.85 -0.86
N GLU A 199 16.68 13.34 -1.44
CA GLU A 199 16.47 14.76 -1.70
C GLU A 199 15.81 15.49 -0.53
N SER A 200 15.57 14.81 0.61
CA SER A 200 15.04 15.41 1.82
C SER A 200 16.06 16.33 2.50
N THR A 201 15.53 17.36 3.13
CA THR A 201 16.31 18.23 4.04
C THR A 201 15.67 18.20 5.43
N PRO A 202 16.42 18.55 6.50
CA PRO A 202 15.85 18.62 7.85
C PRO A 202 14.62 19.53 7.96
N ASP A 203 14.55 20.59 7.13
CA ASP A 203 13.41 21.51 7.09
C ASP A 203 12.22 20.97 6.28
N LYS A 204 12.48 19.99 5.39
CA LYS A 204 11.47 19.29 4.58
C LYS A 204 11.79 17.79 4.53
N PRO A 205 11.65 17.09 5.64
CA PRO A 205 11.89 15.66 5.68
C PRO A 205 10.77 14.93 4.93
N HIS A 206 11.14 13.96 4.10
CA HIS A 206 10.19 13.08 3.44
C HIS A 206 10.59 11.63 3.66
N LEU A 207 9.73 10.86 4.29
CA LEU A 207 9.99 9.46 4.62
C LEU A 207 9.47 8.55 3.51
N VAL A 208 10.27 7.58 3.13
CA VAL A 208 9.86 6.50 2.26
C VAL A 208 9.66 5.24 3.11
N ILE A 209 8.48 4.64 3.01
CA ILE A 209 8.18 3.35 3.63
C ILE A 209 7.91 2.36 2.50
N PRO A 210 8.85 1.49 2.15
CA PRO A 210 8.70 0.55 1.05
C PRO A 210 7.44 -0.32 1.18
N TYR A 211 6.81 -0.61 0.06
CA TYR A 211 5.65 -1.51 -0.04
C TYR A 211 6.09 -2.88 -0.57
N THR A 212 5.14 -3.73 -0.96
CA THR A 212 5.42 -5.09 -1.41
C THR A 212 4.61 -5.48 -2.64
N LEU A 213 5.22 -6.29 -3.51
CA LEU A 213 4.54 -6.97 -4.62
C LEU A 213 4.58 -8.49 -4.50
N ASP A 214 5.45 -9.05 -3.66
CA ASP A 214 5.59 -10.50 -3.47
C ASP A 214 4.64 -11.06 -2.39
N THR A 215 4.52 -10.42 -1.24
CA THR A 215 3.54 -10.74 -0.19
C THR A 215 2.19 -10.03 -0.43
N ASN A 216 1.72 -10.09 -1.67
CA ASN A 216 0.58 -9.35 -2.18
C ASN A 216 -0.37 -10.29 -2.94
N ASP A 217 -1.66 -10.19 -2.67
CA ASP A 217 -2.70 -11.03 -3.28
C ASP A 217 -2.86 -10.80 -4.79
N MET A 218 -2.27 -9.73 -5.34
CA MET A 218 -2.21 -9.51 -6.79
C MET A 218 -1.63 -10.71 -7.54
N ARG A 219 -0.78 -11.50 -6.88
CA ARG A 219 -0.17 -12.68 -7.47
C ARG A 219 -1.17 -13.79 -7.80
N PHE A 220 -2.40 -13.77 -7.26
CA PHE A 220 -3.49 -14.65 -7.71
C PHE A 220 -3.93 -14.37 -9.15
N THR A 221 -3.58 -13.22 -9.70
CA THR A 221 -3.94 -12.81 -11.07
C THR A 221 -2.79 -12.97 -12.06
N GLN A 222 -1.64 -13.48 -11.62
CA GLN A 222 -0.45 -13.66 -12.44
C GLN A 222 -0.30 -15.13 -12.86
N VAL A 223 0.22 -15.38 -14.07
CA VAL A 223 0.38 -16.73 -14.61
C VAL A 223 1.27 -17.62 -13.72
N GLN A 224 2.28 -17.06 -13.06
CA GLN A 224 3.18 -17.76 -12.14
C GLN A 224 2.99 -17.28 -10.70
N GLY A 225 1.76 -16.98 -10.33
CA GLY A 225 1.42 -16.49 -9.01
C GLY A 225 0.88 -17.57 -8.08
N PHE A 226 -0.02 -17.19 -7.18
CA PHE A 226 -0.69 -18.12 -6.28
C PHE A 226 -1.87 -18.79 -6.99
N ASN A 227 -1.91 -20.12 -6.96
CA ASN A 227 -3.02 -20.89 -7.53
C ASN A 227 -4.07 -21.24 -6.46
N THR A 228 -3.63 -21.43 -5.22
CA THR A 228 -4.48 -21.82 -4.10
C THR A 228 -4.29 -20.90 -2.89
N GLY A 229 -5.21 -20.93 -1.95
CA GLY A 229 -5.03 -20.25 -0.66
C GLY A 229 -3.84 -20.81 0.13
N ASP A 230 -3.48 -22.07 -0.07
CA ASP A 230 -2.33 -22.67 0.61
C ASP A 230 -1.01 -22.10 0.11
N ASP A 231 -0.88 -21.83 -1.20
CA ASP A 231 0.31 -21.17 -1.74
C ASP A 231 0.50 -19.78 -1.10
N PHE A 232 -0.58 -19.00 -1.02
CA PHE A 232 -0.56 -17.68 -0.39
C PHE A 232 -0.21 -17.77 1.09
N TYR A 233 -0.88 -18.64 1.85
CA TYR A 233 -0.60 -18.84 3.26
C TYR A 233 0.86 -19.24 3.52
N THR A 234 1.37 -20.22 2.77
CA THR A 234 2.74 -20.72 2.93
C THR A 234 3.75 -19.62 2.62
N TYR A 235 3.54 -18.88 1.54
CA TYR A 235 4.43 -17.78 1.17
C TYR A 235 4.49 -16.68 2.24
N LEU A 236 3.33 -16.25 2.75
CA LEU A 236 3.27 -15.26 3.82
C LEU A 236 3.91 -15.76 5.11
N LYS A 237 3.66 -17.02 5.44
CA LYS A 237 4.24 -17.66 6.64
C LYS A 237 5.75 -17.70 6.55
N ASP A 238 6.31 -18.14 5.43
CA ASP A 238 7.75 -18.27 5.26
C ASP A 238 8.43 -16.89 5.27
N ALA A 239 7.82 -15.87 4.65
CA ALA A 239 8.31 -14.49 4.72
C ALA A 239 8.31 -13.96 6.17
N PHE A 240 7.22 -14.20 6.90
CA PHE A 240 7.12 -13.82 8.31
C PHE A 240 8.19 -14.55 9.16
N ASP A 241 8.36 -15.87 8.98
CA ASP A 241 9.30 -16.67 9.78
C ASP A 241 10.74 -16.20 9.61
N VAL A 242 11.14 -15.86 8.38
CA VAL A 242 12.50 -15.34 8.10
C VAL A 242 12.71 -14.00 8.80
N LEU A 243 11.83 -13.02 8.58
CA LEU A 243 12.00 -11.69 9.17
C LEU A 243 11.82 -11.68 10.68
N TYR A 244 10.98 -12.56 11.22
CA TYR A 244 10.82 -12.72 12.67
C TYR A 244 12.07 -13.34 13.31
N ALA A 245 12.72 -14.32 12.64
CA ALA A 245 13.99 -14.88 13.09
C ALA A 245 15.11 -13.83 13.08
N GLU A 246 15.22 -13.01 12.02
CA GLU A 246 16.15 -11.87 11.98
C GLU A 246 15.91 -10.90 13.16
N GLY A 247 14.62 -10.63 13.47
CA GLY A 247 14.27 -9.82 14.64
C GLY A 247 14.67 -10.45 15.97
N CYS A 248 14.61 -11.78 16.10
CA CYS A 248 15.12 -12.51 17.28
C CYS A 248 16.65 -12.40 17.40
N GLU A 249 17.36 -12.27 16.28
CA GLU A 249 18.81 -12.10 16.21
C GLU A 249 19.25 -10.63 16.40
N GLY A 250 18.30 -9.71 16.61
CA GLY A 250 18.58 -8.29 16.87
C GLY A 250 18.55 -7.39 15.64
N ALA A 251 17.99 -7.88 14.52
CA ALA A 251 17.84 -7.12 13.28
C ALA A 251 16.36 -7.04 12.83
N PRO A 252 15.45 -6.44 13.63
CA PRO A 252 14.03 -6.35 13.29
C PRO A 252 13.79 -5.65 11.96
N LYS A 253 12.75 -6.09 11.26
CA LYS A 253 12.32 -5.53 9.98
C LYS A 253 10.82 -5.20 10.01
N MET A 254 10.29 -4.71 8.90
CA MET A 254 8.85 -4.63 8.66
C MET A 254 8.44 -5.63 7.58
N LEU A 255 7.19 -6.11 7.65
CA LEU A 255 6.57 -6.94 6.63
C LEU A 255 5.23 -6.30 6.24
N SER A 256 5.04 -6.04 4.97
CA SER A 256 3.77 -5.56 4.43
C SER A 256 3.00 -6.71 3.77
N ILE A 257 1.69 -6.78 4.00
CA ILE A 257 0.80 -7.71 3.31
C ILE A 257 -0.16 -6.91 2.44
N GLY A 258 -0.02 -7.03 1.13
CA GLY A 258 -0.87 -6.34 0.15
C GLY A 258 -2.15 -7.11 -0.13
N MET A 259 -3.29 -6.41 -0.06
CA MET A 259 -4.62 -7.00 -0.22
C MET A 259 -5.49 -6.13 -1.14
N HIS A 260 -6.35 -6.78 -1.95
CA HIS A 260 -7.34 -6.11 -2.80
C HIS A 260 -8.74 -6.66 -2.49
N CYS A 261 -9.72 -5.76 -2.40
CA CYS A 261 -11.08 -6.15 -2.01
C CYS A 261 -11.69 -7.21 -2.93
N ARG A 262 -11.48 -7.09 -4.24
CA ARG A 262 -11.97 -8.04 -5.25
C ARG A 262 -11.24 -9.38 -5.27
N LEU A 263 -10.00 -9.43 -4.78
CA LEU A 263 -9.18 -10.65 -4.78
C LEU A 263 -9.27 -11.41 -3.46
N LEU A 264 -8.72 -10.85 -2.40
CA LEU A 264 -8.66 -11.53 -1.09
C LEU A 264 -10.02 -11.54 -0.37
N GLY A 265 -10.94 -10.66 -0.76
CA GLY A 265 -12.34 -10.71 -0.33
C GLY A 265 -13.13 -11.93 -0.82
N ARG A 266 -12.58 -12.77 -1.73
CA ARG A 266 -13.17 -14.05 -2.13
C ARG A 266 -13.07 -15.07 -1.00
N PRO A 267 -14.13 -15.88 -0.73
CA PRO A 267 -14.20 -16.73 0.47
C PRO A 267 -13.00 -17.68 0.66
N ALA A 268 -12.58 -18.35 -0.41
CA ALA A 268 -11.48 -19.32 -0.33
C ALA A 268 -10.13 -18.64 0.01
N ARG A 269 -9.87 -17.47 -0.57
CA ARG A 269 -8.65 -16.70 -0.31
C ARG A 269 -8.66 -16.06 1.07
N LEU A 270 -9.82 -15.57 1.50
CA LEU A 270 -10.00 -15.04 2.87
C LEU A 270 -9.67 -16.07 3.94
N ALA A 271 -10.02 -17.36 3.71
CA ALA A 271 -9.69 -18.43 4.65
C ALA A 271 -8.17 -18.59 4.84
N ALA A 272 -7.38 -18.38 3.79
CA ALA A 272 -5.92 -18.40 3.88
C ALA A 272 -5.38 -17.20 4.69
N LEU A 273 -5.92 -16.01 4.46
CA LEU A 273 -5.59 -14.82 5.25
C LEU A 273 -5.93 -15.02 6.73
N GLN A 274 -7.11 -15.57 7.03
CA GLN A 274 -7.49 -15.86 8.42
C GLN A 274 -6.49 -16.80 9.09
N ARG A 275 -6.07 -17.87 8.42
CA ARG A 275 -5.04 -18.80 8.96
C ARG A 275 -3.72 -18.07 9.21
N PHE A 276 -3.32 -17.17 8.32
CA PHE A 276 -2.09 -16.38 8.51
C PHE A 276 -2.22 -15.44 9.70
N ILE A 277 -3.33 -14.72 9.85
CA ILE A 277 -3.57 -13.86 11.02
C ILE A 277 -3.53 -14.68 12.32
N GLU A 278 -4.16 -15.86 12.35
CA GLU A 278 -4.15 -16.75 13.51
C GLU A 278 -2.74 -17.25 13.82
N TYR A 279 -1.95 -17.55 12.78
CA TYR A 279 -0.56 -17.96 12.90
C TYR A 279 0.31 -16.87 13.53
N VAL A 280 0.30 -15.66 12.98
CA VAL A 280 1.16 -14.57 13.47
C VAL A 280 0.75 -14.09 14.86
N LYS A 281 -0.53 -14.18 15.23
CA LYS A 281 -1.00 -13.91 16.60
C LYS A 281 -0.54 -14.93 17.63
N GLY A 282 -0.04 -16.06 17.22
CA GLY A 282 0.61 -17.07 18.09
C GLY A 282 2.05 -16.70 18.46
N HIS A 283 2.62 -15.62 17.93
CA HIS A 283 3.97 -15.16 18.18
C HIS A 283 3.97 -13.94 19.10
N GLU A 284 4.95 -13.87 19.98
CA GLU A 284 5.16 -12.71 20.87
C GLU A 284 5.89 -11.59 20.14
N GLN A 285 5.80 -10.35 20.64
CA GLN A 285 6.56 -9.21 20.11
C GLN A 285 6.34 -8.98 18.60
N VAL A 286 5.10 -9.14 18.11
CA VAL A 286 4.66 -8.71 16.78
C VAL A 286 3.91 -7.40 16.93
N TRP A 287 4.38 -6.37 16.26
CA TRP A 287 3.69 -5.08 16.23
C TRP A 287 2.80 -4.97 15.00
N PHE A 288 1.49 -5.10 15.18
CA PHE A 288 0.51 -4.82 14.12
C PHE A 288 0.37 -3.31 13.96
N ALA A 289 0.89 -2.77 12.87
CA ALA A 289 1.03 -1.33 12.68
C ALA A 289 0.34 -0.83 11.41
N ARG A 290 -0.30 0.34 11.50
CA ARG A 290 -0.62 1.13 10.31
C ARG A 290 0.68 1.76 9.80
N ARG A 291 0.73 2.08 8.53
CA ARG A 291 1.93 2.72 7.96
C ARG A 291 2.18 4.11 8.57
N VAL A 292 1.14 4.85 8.90
CA VAL A 292 1.27 6.12 9.62
C VAL A 292 1.89 5.95 11.01
N ASP A 293 1.65 4.81 11.68
CA ASP A 293 2.27 4.53 12.98
C ASP A 293 3.76 4.22 12.81
N ILE A 294 4.13 3.47 11.77
CA ILE A 294 5.53 3.25 11.37
C ILE A 294 6.20 4.59 11.04
N ALA A 295 5.54 5.46 10.26
CA ALA A 295 6.06 6.78 9.93
C ALA A 295 6.33 7.62 11.17
N ARG A 296 5.35 7.77 12.06
CA ARG A 296 5.49 8.54 13.31
C ARG A 296 6.59 7.99 14.19
N HIS A 297 6.68 6.68 14.32
CA HIS A 297 7.74 6.03 15.07
C HIS A 297 9.11 6.36 14.47
N TRP A 298 9.29 6.21 13.15
CA TRP A 298 10.55 6.49 12.47
C TRP A 298 10.97 7.95 12.59
N HIS A 299 10.04 8.89 12.41
CA HIS A 299 10.29 10.31 12.62
C HIS A 299 10.82 10.62 14.03
N SER A 300 10.33 9.91 15.05
CA SER A 300 10.74 10.13 16.45
C SER A 300 12.05 9.45 16.83
N THR A 301 12.33 8.26 16.29
CA THR A 301 13.49 7.43 16.66
C THR A 301 14.68 7.61 15.74
N HIS A 302 14.44 7.97 14.48
CA HIS A 302 15.46 8.15 13.44
C HIS A 302 15.30 9.49 12.72
N PRO A 303 15.31 10.63 13.45
CA PRO A 303 15.08 11.94 12.82
C PRO A 303 16.17 12.21 11.77
N LEU A 304 15.77 12.88 10.68
CA LEU A 304 16.71 13.33 9.67
C LEU A 304 17.60 14.45 10.27
N THR A 305 18.89 14.18 10.43
CA THR A 305 19.87 15.14 10.95
C THR A 305 20.75 15.69 9.83
N GLN A 306 21.36 16.87 10.04
CA GLN A 306 22.22 17.52 9.03
C GLN A 306 23.50 16.75 8.68
N GLU A 307 23.88 15.71 9.45
CA GLU A 307 25.16 15.01 9.31
C GLU A 307 25.19 13.90 8.23
N ARG A 308 24.09 13.63 7.51
CA ARG A 308 24.07 12.60 6.46
C ARG A 308 24.39 13.09 5.04
N SER A 309 25.03 14.25 4.90
CA SER A 309 25.51 14.78 3.61
C SER A 309 27.01 14.52 3.43
N GLN A 310 27.47 13.26 3.59
CA GLN A 310 28.82 12.85 3.20
C GLN A 310 28.80 11.56 2.41
#